data_bcf55eeb4993f76714436773124b3397
#
_entry.id   bcf55eeb4993f76714436773124b3397
#
_cell.length_a   1.000
_cell.length_b   1.000
_cell.length_c   1.000
_cell.angle_alpha   90.00
_cell.angle_beta   90.00
_cell.angle_gamma   90.00
#
_symmetry.space_group_name_H-M   'P 1'
#
loop_
_entity.id
_entity.type
_entity.pdbx_description
1 polymer ?
#
loop_
_entity_poly.entity_id
_entity_poly.type
_entity_poly.pdbx_seq_one_letter_code
_entity_poly.pdbx_strand_id
1 'polypeptide(L)'
;MPGGVRLNTAGELFVQHIRSQFAELARVQSQIADLSGIRRGHVRIASGADALRQFLPKAVSHYRTEHPAVTFDLQRCYGEDAEARLDSLDADIALIFEPIRMAHVHVAATVRQTLHCVMPDNHPLSQREKVRLRDLAGHRLCLPKSDSGIRQLLDTGLLRRATDVDVVLESDSFEFMQNYLRFENALGFQIPIALNDLASQGLVARPLDPADVPPGTLHLCHLKGRVLPVAAAKFLDAVITSLRTSYSGDVDQ
;
A
#
# COMPACT_ATOMS: atom_id res chain seq x y z
N MET A 1 30.33 14.24 -15.09
CA MET A 1 29.86 13.11 -14.27
C MET A 1 30.15 13.43 -12.83
N PRO A 2 29.19 13.68 -11.93
CA PRO A 2 29.47 13.77 -10.51
C PRO A 2 29.71 12.35 -10.00
N GLY A 3 30.93 12.06 -9.58
CA GLY A 3 31.32 10.78 -8.98
C GLY A 3 30.65 10.66 -7.60
N GLY A 4 29.60 9.86 -7.49
CA GLY A 4 29.03 9.49 -6.20
C GLY A 4 29.98 8.59 -5.44
N VAL A 5 30.13 8.79 -4.12
CA VAL A 5 30.85 7.90 -3.22
C VAL A 5 29.96 6.67 -2.97
N ARG A 6 30.45 5.46 -3.28
CA ARG A 6 29.83 4.21 -2.86
C ARG A 6 30.44 3.77 -1.52
N LEU A 7 29.58 3.38 -0.58
CA LEU A 7 30.04 2.76 0.66
C LEU A 7 30.61 1.36 0.36
N ASN A 8 31.68 1.01 1.04
CA ASN A 8 32.14 -0.38 1.11
C ASN A 8 31.37 -1.10 2.25
N THR A 9 31.56 -2.40 2.38
CA THR A 9 30.87 -3.23 3.39
C THR A 9 31.04 -2.68 4.82
N ALA A 10 32.19 -2.16 5.18
CA ALA A 10 32.40 -1.55 6.49
C ALA A 10 31.62 -0.24 6.64
N GLY A 11 31.55 0.56 5.58
CA GLY A 11 30.74 1.79 5.56
C GLY A 11 29.23 1.49 5.67
N GLU A 12 28.76 0.45 5.00
CA GLU A 12 27.36 0.00 5.11
C GLU A 12 27.02 -0.45 6.52
N LEU A 13 27.86 -1.27 7.15
CA LEU A 13 27.69 -1.69 8.55
C LEU A 13 27.73 -0.49 9.52
N PHE A 14 28.62 0.46 9.28
CA PHE A 14 28.69 1.68 10.10
C PHE A 14 27.44 2.53 9.98
N VAL A 15 26.95 2.77 8.76
CA VAL A 15 25.71 3.54 8.52
C VAL A 15 24.51 2.84 9.17
N GLN A 16 24.41 1.53 9.03
CA GLN A 16 23.35 0.73 9.68
C GLN A 16 23.42 0.88 11.22
N HIS A 17 24.60 0.79 11.79
CA HIS A 17 24.79 0.98 13.24
C HIS A 17 24.38 2.39 13.68
N ILE A 18 24.82 3.44 12.98
CA ILE A 18 24.46 4.82 13.29
C ILE A 18 22.95 5.06 13.20
N ARG A 19 22.29 4.54 12.15
CA ARG A 19 20.82 4.61 12.01
C ARG A 19 20.10 3.93 13.18
N SER A 20 20.59 2.77 13.61
CA SER A 20 20.07 2.06 14.79
C SER A 20 20.19 2.92 16.06
N GLN A 21 21.33 3.58 16.29
CA GLN A 21 21.54 4.46 17.45
C GLN A 21 20.61 5.67 17.43
N PHE A 22 20.43 6.31 16.28
CA PHE A 22 19.48 7.43 16.14
C PHE A 22 18.03 6.99 16.35
N ALA A 23 17.64 5.81 15.84
CA ALA A 23 16.31 5.27 16.07
C ALA A 23 16.05 4.98 17.55
N GLU A 24 17.03 4.42 18.26
CA GLU A 24 16.96 4.17 19.71
C GLU A 24 16.88 5.47 20.51
N LEU A 25 17.67 6.47 20.15
CA LEU A 25 17.61 7.80 20.78
C LEU A 25 16.21 8.43 20.58
N ALA A 26 15.67 8.38 19.37
CA ALA A 26 14.33 8.90 19.08
C ALA A 26 13.25 8.16 19.89
N ARG A 27 13.41 6.85 20.09
CA ARG A 27 12.52 6.04 20.94
C ARG A 27 12.56 6.51 22.39
N VAL A 28 13.75 6.68 22.97
CA VAL A 28 13.94 7.15 24.34
C VAL A 28 13.37 8.55 24.53
N GLN A 29 13.63 9.46 23.59
CA GLN A 29 13.07 10.81 23.60
C GLN A 29 11.53 10.80 23.56
N SER A 30 10.93 9.90 22.76
CA SER A 30 9.48 9.73 22.68
C SER A 30 8.91 9.22 24.01
N GLN A 31 9.58 8.27 24.66
CA GLN A 31 9.17 7.76 25.97
C GLN A 31 9.24 8.85 27.06
N ILE A 32 10.30 9.66 27.07
CA ILE A 32 10.43 10.78 28.00
C ILE A 32 9.33 11.83 27.75
N ALA A 33 9.02 12.12 26.50
CA ALA A 33 7.97 13.05 26.12
C ALA A 33 6.57 12.55 26.57
N ASP A 34 6.31 11.26 26.45
CA ASP A 34 5.07 10.62 26.94
C ASP A 34 4.93 10.73 28.48
N LEU A 35 6.01 10.54 29.21
CA LEU A 35 6.04 10.73 30.69
C LEU A 35 5.74 12.18 31.10
N SER A 36 6.12 13.15 30.23
CA SER A 36 5.91 14.58 30.44
C SER A 36 4.51 15.06 30.03
N GLY A 37 3.64 14.15 29.53
CA GLY A 37 2.31 14.53 28.98
C GLY A 37 2.39 15.24 27.63
N ILE A 38 3.56 15.45 27.07
CA ILE A 38 3.78 16.09 25.77
C ILE A 38 3.77 14.98 24.70
N ARG A 39 2.62 14.72 24.11
CA ARG A 39 2.42 13.72 23.05
C ARG A 39 3.02 14.19 21.73
N ARG A 40 4.35 14.18 21.65
CA ARG A 40 5.14 14.50 20.44
C ARG A 40 5.74 13.21 19.88
N GLY A 41 5.95 13.19 18.58
CA GLY A 41 6.63 12.09 17.93
C GLY A 41 6.68 12.27 16.42
N HIS A 42 7.40 11.38 15.77
CA HIS A 42 7.51 11.31 14.32
C HIS A 42 7.25 9.87 13.89
N VAL A 43 6.38 9.67 12.89
CA VAL A 43 6.00 8.37 12.37
C VAL A 43 6.38 8.31 10.90
N ARG A 44 7.21 7.34 10.53
CA ARG A 44 7.64 7.11 9.15
C ARG A 44 6.91 5.90 8.59
N ILE A 45 6.26 6.08 7.44
CA ILE A 45 5.40 5.07 6.84
C ILE A 45 5.84 4.82 5.40
N ALA A 46 6.12 3.56 5.10
CA ALA A 46 6.29 3.08 3.73
C ALA A 46 4.98 2.44 3.25
N SER A 47 4.47 2.82 2.09
CA SER A 47 3.20 2.26 1.62
C SER A 47 3.07 2.21 0.10
N GLY A 48 2.28 1.27 -0.39
CA GLY A 48 1.82 1.26 -1.77
C GLY A 48 0.96 2.47 -2.11
N ALA A 49 0.94 2.83 -3.37
CA ALA A 49 0.14 3.95 -3.88
C ALA A 49 -1.35 3.83 -3.52
N ASP A 50 -1.85 2.61 -3.40
CA ASP A 50 -3.25 2.27 -3.13
C ASP A 50 -3.74 2.83 -1.78
N ALA A 51 -2.99 2.58 -0.71
CA ALA A 51 -3.34 3.04 0.63
C ALA A 51 -2.98 4.52 0.86
N LEU A 52 -1.93 5.03 0.19
CA LEU A 52 -1.52 6.44 0.28
C LEU A 52 -2.58 7.40 -0.24
N ARG A 53 -3.44 6.96 -1.14
CA ARG A 53 -4.37 7.85 -1.81
C ARG A 53 -5.52 8.32 -0.91
N GLN A 54 -6.10 7.44 -0.12
CA GLN A 54 -7.29 7.79 0.66
C GLN A 54 -7.30 7.22 2.07
N PHE A 55 -6.89 5.97 2.24
CA PHE A 55 -6.93 5.32 3.55
C PHE A 55 -5.97 6.01 4.54
N LEU A 56 -4.69 6.11 4.19
CA LEU A 56 -3.68 6.73 5.06
C LEU A 56 -3.94 8.22 5.31
N PRO A 57 -4.33 9.06 4.33
CA PRO A 57 -4.70 10.43 4.61
C PRO A 57 -5.81 10.57 5.65
N LYS A 58 -6.86 9.74 5.57
CA LYS A 58 -7.94 9.72 6.56
C LYS A 58 -7.44 9.24 7.93
N ALA A 59 -6.66 8.16 7.97
CA ALA A 59 -6.12 7.62 9.21
C ALA A 59 -5.18 8.62 9.91
N VAL A 60 -4.28 9.27 9.17
CA VAL A 60 -3.37 10.29 9.67
C VAL A 60 -4.15 11.51 10.16
N SER A 61 -5.12 12.00 9.39
CA SER A 61 -5.96 13.14 9.78
C SER A 61 -6.71 12.86 11.07
N HIS A 62 -7.36 11.70 11.16
CA HIS A 62 -8.10 11.29 12.38
C HIS A 62 -7.15 11.17 13.58
N TYR A 63 -6.02 10.51 13.43
CA TYR A 63 -5.05 10.36 14.51
C TYR A 63 -4.51 11.70 15.00
N ARG A 64 -4.28 12.67 14.12
CA ARG A 64 -3.79 13.99 14.46
C ARG A 64 -4.82 14.87 15.20
N THR A 65 -6.12 14.56 15.16
CA THR A 65 -7.11 15.26 15.97
C THR A 65 -6.86 15.05 17.47
N GLU A 66 -6.41 13.85 17.84
CA GLU A 66 -6.07 13.50 19.24
C GLU A 66 -4.61 13.75 19.58
N HIS A 67 -3.74 13.73 18.57
CA HIS A 67 -2.28 13.83 18.71
C HIS A 67 -1.68 14.92 17.78
N PRO A 68 -2.05 16.21 17.93
CA PRO A 68 -1.72 17.28 16.97
C PRO A 68 -0.20 17.54 16.82
N ALA A 69 0.61 17.21 17.83
CA ALA A 69 2.05 17.40 17.82
C ALA A 69 2.83 16.20 17.23
N VAL A 70 2.13 15.16 16.77
CA VAL A 70 2.75 14.06 16.02
C VAL A 70 2.88 14.45 14.55
N THR A 71 4.08 14.24 14.01
CA THR A 71 4.40 14.48 12.60
C THR A 71 4.56 13.17 11.85
N PHE A 72 4.38 13.20 10.53
CA PHE A 72 4.41 12.03 9.68
C PHE A 72 5.31 12.26 8.47
N ASP A 73 6.03 11.21 8.07
CA ASP A 73 6.69 11.07 6.78
C ASP A 73 6.12 9.83 6.08
N LEU A 74 5.56 10.03 4.88
CA LEU A 74 4.95 8.96 4.10
C LEU A 74 5.69 8.82 2.77
N GLN A 75 6.19 7.63 2.52
CA GLN A 75 6.97 7.34 1.34
C GLN A 75 6.28 6.22 0.53
N ARG A 76 6.15 6.45 -0.79
CA ARG A 76 5.66 5.41 -1.70
C ARG A 76 6.74 4.37 -1.93
N CYS A 77 6.35 3.09 -1.81
CA CYS A 77 7.20 1.96 -2.13
C CYS A 77 6.36 0.76 -2.61
N TYR A 78 7.03 -0.24 -3.12
CA TYR A 78 6.45 -1.53 -3.47
C TYR A 78 7.17 -2.65 -2.70
N GLY A 79 6.64 -3.87 -2.74
CA GLY A 79 6.99 -5.01 -1.92
C GLY A 79 8.44 -5.11 -1.43
N GLU A 80 9.42 -5.27 -2.32
CA GLU A 80 10.83 -5.44 -1.93
C GLU A 80 11.45 -4.19 -1.29
N ASP A 81 11.05 -2.99 -1.74
CA ASP A 81 11.52 -1.73 -1.16
C ASP A 81 11.01 -1.52 0.27
N ALA A 82 9.83 -2.05 0.61
CA ALA A 82 9.26 -1.90 1.94
C ALA A 82 10.12 -2.59 3.01
N GLU A 83 10.58 -3.83 2.75
CA GLU A 83 11.46 -4.55 3.65
C GLU A 83 12.79 -3.80 3.84
N ALA A 84 13.40 -3.34 2.76
CA ALA A 84 14.63 -2.56 2.80
C ALA A 84 14.50 -1.27 3.62
N ARG A 85 13.35 -0.58 3.53
CA ARG A 85 13.07 0.63 4.31
C ARG A 85 12.83 0.35 5.79
N LEU A 86 12.22 -0.77 6.12
CA LEU A 86 12.08 -1.22 7.51
C LEU A 86 13.45 -1.60 8.10
N ASP A 87 14.27 -2.35 7.35
CA ASP A 87 15.61 -2.76 7.77
C ASP A 87 16.57 -1.57 7.94
N SER A 88 16.51 -0.60 7.04
CA SER A 88 17.31 0.64 7.13
C SER A 88 16.80 1.63 8.16
N LEU A 89 15.64 1.36 8.78
CA LEU A 89 14.94 2.24 9.70
C LEU A 89 14.47 3.57 9.04
N ASP A 90 14.37 3.60 7.72
CA ASP A 90 13.77 4.72 6.98
C ASP A 90 12.24 4.70 7.09
N ALA A 91 11.65 3.55 7.48
CA ALA A 91 10.26 3.42 7.86
C ALA A 91 10.11 2.73 9.23
N ASP A 92 9.08 3.12 9.98
CA ASP A 92 8.67 2.49 11.23
C ASP A 92 7.60 1.42 10.95
N ILE A 93 6.70 1.71 10.01
CA ILE A 93 5.55 0.90 9.62
C ILE A 93 5.51 0.79 8.11
N ALA A 94 5.12 -0.37 7.59
CA ALA A 94 4.82 -0.54 6.18
C ALA A 94 3.38 -1.04 5.98
N LEU A 95 2.68 -0.53 4.95
CA LEU A 95 1.35 -0.98 4.53
C LEU A 95 1.41 -1.31 3.04
N ILE A 96 1.52 -2.60 2.71
CA ILE A 96 1.87 -3.09 1.37
C ILE A 96 0.88 -4.17 0.92
N PHE A 97 0.41 -4.04 -0.31
CA PHE A 97 -0.30 -5.09 -1.02
C PHE A 97 0.69 -5.95 -1.79
N GLU A 98 0.60 -7.24 -1.65
CA GLU A 98 1.44 -8.29 -2.21
C GLU A 98 2.43 -7.92 -3.34
N PRO A 99 3.50 -8.69 -3.52
CA PRO A 99 4.08 -9.67 -2.60
C PRO A 99 4.96 -8.99 -1.55
N ILE A 100 5.11 -9.64 -0.39
CA ILE A 100 6.05 -9.19 0.64
C ILE A 100 6.92 -10.37 1.09
N ARG A 101 8.22 -10.13 1.26
CA ARG A 101 9.11 -11.08 1.92
C ARG A 101 8.94 -10.95 3.43
N MET A 102 8.77 -12.08 4.11
CA MET A 102 8.40 -12.10 5.54
C MET A 102 9.58 -12.40 6.47
N ALA A 103 10.81 -12.51 5.95
CA ALA A 103 11.95 -12.99 6.72
C ALA A 103 12.26 -12.11 7.93
N HIS A 104 12.26 -10.78 7.75
CA HIS A 104 12.65 -9.80 8.76
C HIS A 104 11.49 -8.93 9.25
N VAL A 105 10.28 -9.25 8.84
CA VAL A 105 9.09 -8.45 9.09
C VAL A 105 8.17 -9.13 10.09
N HIS A 106 7.60 -8.37 11.02
CA HIS A 106 6.48 -8.75 11.84
C HIS A 106 5.20 -8.21 11.23
N VAL A 107 4.28 -9.09 10.86
CA VAL A 107 2.97 -8.74 10.35
C VAL A 107 2.04 -8.48 11.53
N ALA A 108 1.62 -7.25 11.69
CA ALA A 108 0.72 -6.81 12.77
C ALA A 108 -0.75 -7.03 12.41
N ALA A 109 -1.10 -6.93 11.13
CA ALA A 109 -2.44 -7.23 10.62
C ALA A 109 -2.39 -7.51 9.12
N THR A 110 -3.36 -8.28 8.64
CA THR A 110 -3.60 -8.53 7.22
C THR A 110 -5.04 -8.22 6.86
N VAL A 111 -5.27 -7.80 5.61
CA VAL A 111 -6.62 -7.57 5.06
C VAL A 111 -6.71 -8.20 3.69
N ARG A 112 -7.68 -9.09 3.49
CA ARG A 112 -7.95 -9.67 2.17
C ARG A 112 -8.58 -8.62 1.27
N GLN A 113 -8.06 -8.51 0.06
CA GLN A 113 -8.49 -7.53 -0.92
C GLN A 113 -8.77 -8.21 -2.26
N THR A 114 -10.03 -8.24 -2.66
CA THR A 114 -10.43 -8.72 -3.99
C THR A 114 -10.05 -7.68 -5.03
N LEU A 115 -9.40 -8.10 -6.12
CA LEU A 115 -9.09 -7.19 -7.22
C LEU A 115 -10.37 -6.76 -7.93
N HIS A 116 -10.52 -5.48 -8.20
CA HIS A 116 -11.66 -4.90 -8.91
C HIS A 116 -11.24 -4.36 -10.27
N CYS A 117 -12.07 -4.60 -11.27
CA CYS A 117 -12.01 -3.93 -12.55
C CYS A 117 -12.67 -2.56 -12.42
N VAL A 118 -11.93 -1.48 -12.74
CA VAL A 118 -12.39 -0.09 -12.72
C VAL A 118 -12.65 0.35 -14.15
N MET A 119 -13.78 0.99 -14.38
CA MET A 119 -14.21 1.38 -15.72
C MET A 119 -15.15 2.59 -15.68
N PRO A 120 -15.39 3.28 -16.79
CA PRO A 120 -16.48 4.25 -16.90
C PRO A 120 -17.84 3.64 -16.56
N ASP A 121 -18.72 4.42 -15.96
CA ASP A 121 -20.04 3.97 -15.52
C ASP A 121 -20.95 3.52 -16.70
N ASN A 122 -20.71 4.04 -17.89
CA ASN A 122 -21.39 3.67 -19.15
C ASN A 122 -20.72 2.48 -19.89
N HIS A 123 -19.65 1.89 -19.34
CA HIS A 123 -18.97 0.76 -19.98
C HIS A 123 -19.88 -0.49 -19.96
N PRO A 124 -19.90 -1.36 -21.01
CA PRO A 124 -20.77 -2.56 -21.08
C PRO A 124 -20.64 -3.50 -19.86
N LEU A 125 -19.44 -3.60 -19.29
CA LEU A 125 -19.20 -4.45 -18.11
C LEU A 125 -19.64 -3.80 -16.78
N SER A 126 -20.02 -2.53 -16.78
CA SER A 126 -20.42 -1.81 -15.56
C SER A 126 -21.68 -2.38 -14.89
N GLN A 127 -22.54 -3.06 -15.66
CA GLN A 127 -23.77 -3.69 -15.16
C GLN A 127 -23.58 -5.11 -14.62
N ARG A 128 -22.37 -5.66 -14.72
CA ARG A 128 -22.07 -6.98 -14.18
C ARG A 128 -21.94 -6.91 -12.66
N GLU A 129 -22.40 -7.93 -11.94
CA GLU A 129 -22.11 -8.06 -10.50
C GLU A 129 -20.63 -8.32 -10.25
N LYS A 130 -20.00 -9.13 -11.11
CA LYS A 130 -18.57 -9.44 -11.12
C LYS A 130 -18.08 -9.62 -12.56
N VAL A 131 -16.79 -9.39 -12.76
CA VAL A 131 -16.11 -9.49 -14.06
C VAL A 131 -15.22 -10.73 -14.06
N ARG A 132 -15.33 -11.54 -15.13
CA ARG A 132 -14.44 -12.68 -15.38
C ARG A 132 -13.25 -12.22 -16.23
N LEU A 133 -12.09 -12.88 -16.11
CA LEU A 133 -10.95 -12.55 -16.97
C LEU A 133 -11.27 -12.69 -18.46
N ARG A 134 -12.09 -13.68 -18.85
CA ARG A 134 -12.55 -13.84 -20.23
C ARG A 134 -13.36 -12.66 -20.76
N ASP A 135 -14.02 -11.90 -19.88
CA ASP A 135 -14.82 -10.74 -20.26
C ASP A 135 -13.94 -9.55 -20.62
N LEU A 136 -12.63 -9.61 -20.34
CA LEU A 136 -11.65 -8.57 -20.69
C LEU A 136 -11.24 -8.62 -22.16
N ALA A 137 -11.50 -9.75 -22.84
CA ALA A 137 -11.15 -9.93 -24.25
C ALA A 137 -11.85 -8.88 -25.13
N GLY A 138 -11.08 -8.24 -26.01
CA GLY A 138 -11.58 -7.20 -26.90
C GLY A 138 -11.74 -5.82 -26.24
N HIS A 139 -11.35 -5.64 -24.98
CA HIS A 139 -11.32 -4.37 -24.30
C HIS A 139 -9.87 -3.88 -24.10
N ARG A 140 -9.68 -2.57 -24.16
CA ARG A 140 -8.38 -1.91 -23.90
C ARG A 140 -8.09 -1.92 -22.41
N LEU A 141 -6.90 -2.37 -22.01
CA LEU A 141 -6.48 -2.39 -20.61
C LEU A 141 -5.44 -1.33 -20.32
N CYS A 142 -5.63 -0.65 -19.21
CA CYS A 142 -4.67 0.23 -18.58
C CYS A 142 -4.17 -0.43 -17.30
N LEU A 143 -2.89 -0.80 -17.24
CA LEU A 143 -2.35 -1.61 -16.17
C LEU A 143 -1.33 -0.85 -15.31
N PRO A 144 -1.21 -1.19 -14.02
CA PRO A 144 -0.08 -0.77 -13.21
C PRO A 144 1.24 -1.37 -13.76
N LYS A 145 2.37 -0.80 -13.38
CA LYS A 145 3.69 -1.34 -13.69
C LYS A 145 3.90 -2.71 -13.05
N SER A 146 4.83 -3.49 -13.60
CA SER A 146 5.08 -4.90 -13.23
C SER A 146 5.56 -5.11 -11.79
N ASP A 147 6.09 -4.08 -11.14
CA ASP A 147 6.49 -4.07 -9.73
C ASP A 147 5.31 -3.91 -8.75
N SER A 148 4.12 -3.55 -9.26
CA SER A 148 2.89 -3.46 -8.47
C SER A 148 2.35 -4.85 -8.12
N GLY A 149 1.97 -5.07 -6.85
CA GLY A 149 1.31 -6.30 -6.41
C GLY A 149 -0.03 -6.56 -7.12
N ILE A 150 -0.77 -5.51 -7.48
CA ILE A 150 -2.00 -5.59 -8.28
C ILE A 150 -1.69 -6.21 -9.66
N ARG A 151 -0.61 -5.73 -10.32
CA ARG A 151 -0.21 -6.25 -11.62
C ARG A 151 0.22 -7.71 -11.53
N GLN A 152 1.02 -8.07 -10.56
CA GLN A 152 1.50 -9.45 -10.37
C GLN A 152 0.36 -10.44 -10.10
N LEU A 153 -0.62 -10.03 -9.30
CA LEU A 153 -1.81 -10.83 -9.03
C LEU A 153 -2.66 -11.03 -10.29
N LEU A 154 -2.87 -9.96 -11.05
CA LEU A 154 -3.62 -10.01 -12.32
C LEU A 154 -2.90 -10.89 -13.36
N ASP A 155 -1.60 -10.69 -13.57
CA ASP A 155 -0.81 -11.46 -14.53
C ASP A 155 -0.83 -12.96 -14.21
N THR A 156 -0.75 -13.32 -12.93
CA THR A 156 -0.90 -14.71 -12.48
C THR A 156 -2.25 -15.30 -12.90
N GLY A 157 -3.34 -14.54 -12.75
CA GLY A 157 -4.67 -14.94 -13.18
C GLY A 157 -4.78 -15.10 -14.70
N LEU A 158 -4.28 -14.12 -15.47
CA LEU A 158 -4.29 -14.11 -16.92
C LEU A 158 -3.50 -15.30 -17.49
N LEU A 159 -2.30 -15.57 -16.97
CA LEU A 159 -1.49 -16.73 -17.37
C LEU A 159 -2.21 -18.06 -17.10
N ARG A 160 -2.80 -18.21 -15.90
CA ARG A 160 -3.54 -19.43 -15.53
C ARG A 160 -4.76 -19.69 -16.41
N ARG A 161 -5.38 -18.64 -16.95
CA ARG A 161 -6.57 -18.74 -17.81
C ARG A 161 -6.26 -18.66 -19.29
N ALA A 162 -4.99 -18.47 -19.67
CA ALA A 162 -4.56 -18.23 -21.05
C ALA A 162 -5.41 -17.16 -21.74
N THR A 163 -5.72 -16.08 -21.01
CA THR A 163 -6.54 -14.98 -21.52
C THR A 163 -5.63 -13.98 -22.22
N ASP A 164 -5.89 -13.76 -23.50
CA ASP A 164 -5.23 -12.71 -24.29
C ASP A 164 -5.92 -11.38 -24.05
N VAL A 165 -5.13 -10.32 -23.83
CA VAL A 165 -5.62 -8.99 -23.46
C VAL A 165 -4.87 -7.89 -24.23
N ASP A 166 -5.58 -6.83 -24.60
CA ASP A 166 -5.04 -5.66 -25.28
C ASP A 166 -4.56 -4.62 -24.26
N VAL A 167 -3.29 -4.66 -23.90
CA VAL A 167 -2.66 -3.69 -22.97
C VAL A 167 -2.21 -2.47 -23.76
N VAL A 168 -2.97 -1.38 -23.68
CA VAL A 168 -2.70 -0.14 -24.42
C VAL A 168 -1.90 0.88 -23.61
N LEU A 169 -1.85 0.74 -22.27
CA LEU A 169 -1.16 1.67 -21.37
C LEU A 169 -0.66 0.96 -20.13
N GLU A 170 0.54 1.34 -19.69
CA GLU A 170 1.09 1.00 -18.39
C GLU A 170 1.55 2.25 -17.65
N SER A 171 1.14 2.42 -16.38
CA SER A 171 1.53 3.57 -15.58
C SER A 171 1.70 3.18 -14.11
N ASP A 172 2.59 3.88 -13.39
CA ASP A 172 2.69 3.87 -11.94
C ASP A 172 1.82 4.94 -11.27
N SER A 173 1.19 5.82 -12.08
CA SER A 173 0.27 6.85 -11.60
C SER A 173 -1.18 6.38 -11.72
N PHE A 174 -1.77 6.03 -10.57
CA PHE A 174 -3.18 5.67 -10.52
C PHE A 174 -4.11 6.83 -10.92
N GLU A 175 -3.75 8.06 -10.57
CA GLU A 175 -4.50 9.25 -10.96
C GLU A 175 -4.51 9.44 -12.46
N PHE A 176 -3.37 9.28 -13.12
CA PHE A 176 -3.29 9.28 -14.58
C PHE A 176 -4.18 8.19 -15.17
N MET A 177 -4.06 6.96 -14.67
CA MET A 177 -4.87 5.83 -15.14
C MET A 177 -6.37 6.12 -15.04
N GLN A 178 -6.86 6.62 -13.90
CA GLN A 178 -8.28 6.94 -13.73
C GLN A 178 -8.79 7.96 -14.75
N ASN A 179 -8.02 9.01 -15.02
CA ASN A 179 -8.39 10.00 -16.05
C ASN A 179 -8.40 9.35 -17.44
N TYR A 180 -7.38 8.52 -17.75
CA TYR A 180 -7.28 7.82 -19.03
C TYR A 180 -8.48 6.87 -19.28
N LEU A 181 -8.92 6.11 -18.27
CA LEU A 181 -10.09 5.23 -18.40
C LEU A 181 -11.33 5.97 -18.89
N ARG A 182 -11.54 7.19 -18.42
CA ARG A 182 -12.68 8.03 -18.83
C ARG A 182 -12.63 8.47 -20.27
N PHE A 183 -11.44 8.78 -20.79
CA PHE A 183 -11.28 9.27 -22.16
C PHE A 183 -11.32 8.16 -23.20
N GLU A 184 -10.78 6.98 -22.86
CA GLU A 184 -10.59 5.88 -23.81
C GLU A 184 -11.59 4.72 -23.63
N ASN A 185 -12.51 4.83 -22.69
CA ASN A 185 -13.44 3.75 -22.34
C ASN A 185 -12.70 2.43 -22.06
N ALA A 186 -11.55 2.54 -21.38
CA ALA A 186 -10.66 1.43 -21.06
C ALA A 186 -10.95 0.83 -19.69
N LEU A 187 -10.37 -0.33 -19.41
CA LEU A 187 -10.46 -1.02 -18.13
C LEU A 187 -9.16 -0.87 -17.34
N GLY A 188 -9.26 -0.57 -16.06
CA GLY A 188 -8.15 -0.58 -15.12
C GLY A 188 -8.42 -1.51 -13.95
N PHE A 189 -7.45 -1.64 -13.03
CA PHE A 189 -7.57 -2.55 -11.89
C PHE A 189 -7.13 -1.88 -10.60
N GLN A 190 -7.87 -2.17 -9.52
CA GLN A 190 -7.57 -1.63 -8.20
C GLN A 190 -8.13 -2.53 -7.09
N ILE A 191 -7.66 -2.31 -5.86
CA ILE A 191 -8.13 -2.99 -4.65
C ILE A 191 -9.05 -2.08 -3.82
N PRO A 192 -9.95 -2.62 -2.98
CA PRO A 192 -10.96 -1.87 -2.23
C PRO A 192 -10.42 -0.68 -1.45
N ILE A 193 -9.23 -0.77 -0.87
CA ILE A 193 -8.64 0.33 -0.08
C ILE A 193 -8.48 1.65 -0.87
N ALA A 194 -8.44 1.57 -2.20
CA ALA A 194 -8.26 2.72 -3.10
C ALA A 194 -9.51 3.09 -3.91
N LEU A 195 -10.66 2.42 -3.71
CA LEU A 195 -11.85 2.57 -4.56
C LEU A 195 -12.82 3.70 -4.17
N ASN A 196 -12.52 4.44 -3.12
CA ASN A 196 -13.40 5.52 -2.69
C ASN A 196 -13.47 6.65 -3.76
N ASP A 197 -14.63 7.32 -3.85
CA ASP A 197 -14.89 8.48 -4.71
C ASP A 197 -14.87 8.22 -6.22
N LEU A 198 -14.94 6.97 -6.69
CA LEU A 198 -15.02 6.66 -8.12
C LEU A 198 -16.27 7.26 -8.77
N ALA A 199 -17.41 7.17 -8.09
CA ALA A 199 -18.69 7.66 -8.62
C ALA A 199 -18.66 9.17 -8.94
N SER A 200 -18.00 9.98 -8.12
CA SER A 200 -17.84 11.42 -8.38
C SER A 200 -17.02 11.71 -9.63
N GLN A 201 -16.30 10.70 -10.14
CA GLN A 201 -15.47 10.78 -11.33
C GLN A 201 -16.09 10.08 -12.56
N GLY A 202 -17.35 9.63 -12.46
CA GLY A 202 -18.01 8.86 -13.52
C GLY A 202 -17.39 7.48 -13.74
N LEU A 203 -16.79 6.89 -12.70
CA LEU A 203 -16.19 5.57 -12.72
C LEU A 203 -16.93 4.62 -11.78
N VAL A 204 -16.92 3.34 -12.11
CA VAL A 204 -17.41 2.26 -11.26
C VAL A 204 -16.37 1.17 -11.13
N ALA A 205 -16.45 0.41 -10.05
CA ALA A 205 -15.62 -0.76 -9.83
C ALA A 205 -16.50 -2.01 -9.73
N ARG A 206 -16.04 -3.11 -10.31
CA ARG A 206 -16.67 -4.43 -10.19
C ARG A 206 -15.63 -5.45 -9.77
N PRO A 207 -15.91 -6.29 -8.77
CA PRO A 207 -14.96 -7.30 -8.34
C PRO A 207 -14.64 -8.27 -9.47
N LEU A 208 -13.40 -8.67 -9.60
CA LEU A 208 -13.03 -9.83 -10.39
C LEU A 208 -13.55 -11.10 -9.70
N ASP A 209 -13.92 -12.10 -10.49
CA ASP A 209 -14.35 -13.39 -9.95
C ASP A 209 -13.19 -14.07 -9.23
N PRO A 210 -13.32 -14.41 -7.93
CA PRO A 210 -12.25 -15.07 -7.16
C PRO A 210 -11.80 -16.42 -7.73
N ALA A 211 -12.62 -17.06 -8.57
CA ALA A 211 -12.25 -18.28 -9.29
C ALA A 211 -11.21 -18.02 -10.40
N ASP A 212 -11.12 -16.79 -10.89
CA ASP A 212 -10.12 -16.37 -11.90
C ASP A 212 -8.91 -15.73 -11.23
N VAL A 213 -9.16 -14.79 -10.32
CA VAL A 213 -8.13 -14.09 -9.56
C VAL A 213 -8.50 -14.16 -8.07
N PRO A 214 -7.84 -15.01 -7.28
CA PRO A 214 -8.11 -15.08 -5.86
C PRO A 214 -7.79 -13.74 -5.19
N PRO A 215 -8.44 -13.41 -4.06
CA PRO A 215 -8.10 -12.22 -3.30
C PRO A 215 -6.63 -12.22 -2.90
N GLY A 216 -5.98 -11.07 -3.06
CA GLY A 216 -4.65 -10.83 -2.52
C GLY A 216 -4.71 -10.33 -1.08
N THR A 217 -3.55 -10.07 -0.48
CA THR A 217 -3.43 -9.66 0.91
C THR A 217 -2.72 -8.32 1.04
N LEU A 218 -3.32 -7.41 1.77
CA LEU A 218 -2.71 -6.18 2.24
C LEU A 218 -2.08 -6.46 3.61
N HIS A 219 -0.80 -6.16 3.77
CA HIS A 219 -0.03 -6.42 4.98
C HIS A 219 0.31 -5.12 5.68
N LEU A 220 -0.04 -5.00 6.95
CA LEU A 220 0.43 -3.97 7.86
C LEU A 220 1.53 -4.56 8.72
N CYS A 221 2.74 -4.03 8.62
CA CYS A 221 3.91 -4.66 9.21
C CYS A 221 4.95 -3.65 9.72
N HIS A 222 5.87 -4.15 10.53
CA HIS A 222 7.05 -3.43 11.03
C HIS A 222 8.25 -4.39 11.15
N LEU A 223 9.44 -3.86 11.39
CA LEU A 223 10.66 -4.67 11.55
C LEU A 223 10.52 -5.62 12.73
N LYS A 224 10.81 -6.91 12.51
CA LYS A 224 10.76 -7.95 13.55
C LYS A 224 11.82 -7.69 14.63
N GLY A 225 11.42 -7.85 15.89
CA GLY A 225 12.32 -7.66 17.03
C GLY A 225 12.62 -6.21 17.38
N ARG A 226 12.12 -5.23 16.59
CA ARG A 226 12.24 -3.80 16.90
C ARG A 226 11.11 -3.34 17.81
N VAL A 227 11.45 -2.60 18.85
CA VAL A 227 10.47 -1.82 19.62
C VAL A 227 10.18 -0.54 18.87
N LEU A 228 8.94 -0.32 18.46
CA LEU A 228 8.54 0.89 17.78
C LEU A 228 8.61 2.12 18.70
N PRO A 229 8.90 3.33 18.17
CA PRO A 229 8.66 4.57 18.88
C PRO A 229 7.19 4.65 19.33
N VAL A 230 6.93 5.27 20.49
CA VAL A 230 5.58 5.29 21.09
C VAL A 230 4.52 5.83 20.14
N ALA A 231 4.83 6.92 19.42
CA ALA A 231 3.90 7.48 18.43
C ALA A 231 3.59 6.49 17.29
N ALA A 232 4.61 5.76 16.81
CA ALA A 232 4.44 4.78 15.75
C ALA A 232 3.63 3.57 16.23
N ALA A 233 3.89 3.07 17.45
CA ALA A 233 3.12 1.96 18.03
C ALA A 233 1.63 2.33 18.19
N LYS A 234 1.33 3.50 18.77
CA LYS A 234 -0.06 3.99 18.91
C LYS A 234 -0.74 4.23 17.55
N PHE A 235 0.00 4.75 16.58
CA PHE A 235 -0.54 4.91 15.22
C PHE A 235 -0.80 3.56 14.55
N LEU A 236 0.07 2.58 14.74
CA LEU A 236 -0.13 1.20 14.27
C LEU A 236 -1.45 0.62 14.80
N ASP A 237 -1.73 0.77 16.10
CA ASP A 237 -2.98 0.31 16.74
C ASP A 237 -4.21 1.04 16.17
N ALA A 238 -4.09 2.35 15.92
CA ALA A 238 -5.15 3.14 15.29
C ALA A 238 -5.43 2.68 13.85
N VAL A 239 -4.39 2.35 13.08
CA VAL A 239 -4.52 1.81 11.72
C VAL A 239 -5.18 0.44 11.74
N ILE A 240 -4.78 -0.47 12.65
CA ILE A 240 -5.42 -1.79 12.82
C ILE A 240 -6.91 -1.62 13.10
N THR A 241 -7.27 -0.72 14.02
CA THR A 241 -8.67 -0.44 14.37
C THR A 241 -9.45 0.09 13.16
N SER A 242 -8.86 0.99 12.41
CA SER A 242 -9.47 1.56 11.20
C SER A 242 -9.67 0.50 10.10
N LEU A 243 -8.68 -0.37 9.89
CA LEU A 243 -8.79 -1.49 8.94
C LEU A 243 -9.91 -2.46 9.34
N ARG A 244 -10.01 -2.82 10.62
CA ARG A 244 -11.08 -3.69 11.13
C ARG A 244 -12.46 -3.10 10.94
N THR A 245 -12.60 -1.80 11.18
CA THR A 245 -13.88 -1.11 11.01
C THR A 245 -14.29 -1.02 9.54
N SER A 246 -13.33 -0.77 8.65
CA SER A 246 -13.60 -0.58 7.21
C SER A 246 -13.75 -1.90 6.45
N TYR A 247 -13.13 -2.99 6.91
CA TYR A 247 -13.04 -4.29 6.22
C TYR A 247 -13.38 -5.44 7.19
N SER A 248 -14.48 -5.28 7.96
CA SER A 248 -14.95 -6.28 8.92
C SER A 248 -15.23 -7.64 8.23
N GLY A 249 -14.54 -8.69 8.68
CA GLY A 249 -14.60 -10.04 8.12
C GLY A 249 -13.41 -10.43 7.24
N ASP A 250 -12.59 -9.47 6.80
CA ASP A 250 -11.40 -9.69 5.96
C ASP A 250 -10.07 -9.39 6.67
N VAL A 251 -10.11 -9.08 7.98
CA VAL A 251 -8.91 -8.71 8.77
C VAL A 251 -8.51 -9.87 9.68
N ASP A 252 -7.27 -10.36 9.50
CA ASP A 252 -6.61 -11.34 10.36
C ASP A 252 -5.43 -10.67 11.10
N GLN A 253 -5.08 -11.22 12.27
CA GLN A 253 -3.92 -10.84 13.10
C GLN A 253 -2.86 -11.91 13.10
#